data_542d63eb4ba1fb2c24b0727efc346b46
#
_entry.id   542d63eb4ba1fb2c24b0727efc346b46
#
_cell.length_a   1.000
_cell.length_b   1.000
_cell.length_c   1.000
_cell.angle_alpha   90.00
_cell.angle_beta   90.00
_cell.angle_gamma   90.00
#
_symmetry.space_group_name_H-M   'P 1'
#
loop_
_entity.id
_entity.type
_entity.pdbx_description
1 polymer ?
#
loop_
_entity_poly.entity_id
_entity_poly.type
_entity_poly.pdbx_seq_one_letter_code
_entity_poly.pdbx_strand_id
1 'polypeptide(L)'
;MQVGMQMRGGLTRIFGAALVAAAFAFGGTAPAAADGKMHIAFGDIATVESLNFLIAIERTKERGVDVEVTFFKSEDVAAQAVVGGQADIGVGTPYALIQKVKAPVRLFYQMSALRFFPIVNTEFYKSWKDLDGQEIAVHSRGSGTEAIMKLMAQKNGITYSNISYVPGSEVRAGALLQGNVKASIVDSTGKNMLEAKAPGKFLVLPMEGVNATDEALYANTEFLKAQAPAVEILVEELLKTWREINANPKVVADLRKKYNLLSDLPPELEGEVVPYYEGAVATKAFPSDGGGEAAVKDDFGFYALAGQIEGDPASLKVEDFWTFEPLQKALAKVGAQ
;
A
#
# COMPACT_ATOMS: atom_id res chain seq x y z
N MET A 1 79.99 -26.95 3.14
CA MET A 1 80.71 -25.69 3.23
C MET A 1 79.82 -24.79 4.05
N GLN A 2 80.07 -24.80 5.36
CA GLN A 2 80.67 -23.71 6.15
C GLN A 2 79.87 -22.42 6.01
N VAL A 3 79.37 -21.88 6.97
CA VAL A 3 79.60 -21.45 8.37
C VAL A 3 78.95 -20.09 8.46
N GLY A 4 78.28 -19.84 9.50
CA GLY A 4 78.44 -18.72 10.32
C GLY A 4 77.22 -18.32 11.16
N MET A 5 77.22 -18.81 12.31
CA MET A 5 76.63 -18.43 13.56
C MET A 5 77.00 -16.95 13.94
N GLN A 6 76.03 -16.17 14.40
CA GLN A 6 76.26 -15.40 15.63
C GLN A 6 74.93 -14.91 16.25
N MET A 7 74.89 -15.19 17.57
CA MET A 7 73.88 -14.66 18.50
C MET A 7 74.19 -13.21 18.91
N ARG A 8 73.18 -12.52 19.37
CA ARG A 8 73.08 -11.57 20.54
C ARG A 8 71.91 -10.64 20.23
N GLY A 9 70.98 -10.30 21.03
CA GLY A 9 70.83 -10.25 22.46
C GLY A 9 69.53 -9.60 22.76
N GLY A 10 68.93 -9.92 23.86
CA GLY A 10 67.58 -9.60 24.27
C GLY A 10 67.26 -8.11 24.42
N LEU A 11 65.99 -7.83 24.32
CA LEU A 11 65.33 -6.78 25.11
C LEU A 11 63.82 -7.12 25.23
N THR A 12 63.47 -7.52 26.42
CA THR A 12 62.11 -7.68 26.90
C THR A 12 61.42 -6.32 26.84
N ARG A 13 60.40 -6.19 25.98
CA ARG A 13 59.45 -5.07 26.06
C ARG A 13 58.08 -5.62 26.36
N ILE A 14 57.67 -5.37 27.60
CA ILE A 14 56.32 -5.54 28.11
C ILE A 14 55.42 -4.57 27.34
N PHE A 15 54.55 -5.07 26.48
CA PHE A 15 53.44 -4.28 25.95
C PHE A 15 52.22 -4.52 26.82
N GLY A 16 51.92 -3.51 27.63
CA GLY A 16 50.68 -3.42 28.37
C GLY A 16 49.49 -3.37 27.39
N ALA A 17 48.59 -4.34 27.50
CA ALA A 17 47.32 -4.33 26.81
C ALA A 17 46.43 -3.24 27.43
N ALA A 18 46.32 -2.10 26.75
CA ALA A 18 45.28 -1.13 27.04
C ALA A 18 43.95 -1.64 26.45
N LEU A 19 43.07 -2.16 27.32
CA LEU A 19 41.67 -2.41 26.99
C LEU A 19 41.01 -1.06 26.76
N VAL A 20 40.80 -0.68 25.50
CA VAL A 20 39.88 0.39 25.13
C VAL A 20 38.47 -0.18 25.18
N ALA A 21 37.77 0.03 26.27
CA ALA A 21 36.34 -0.17 26.38
C ALA A 21 35.64 0.88 25.50
N ALA A 22 35.30 0.52 24.27
CA ALA A 22 34.40 1.30 23.44
C ALA A 22 32.99 1.22 24.04
N ALA A 23 32.65 2.22 24.86
CA ALA A 23 31.28 2.45 25.27
C ALA A 23 30.47 2.81 24.00
N PHE A 24 29.77 1.86 23.44
CA PHE A 24 28.66 2.14 22.50
C PHE A 24 27.60 2.89 23.30
N ALA A 25 27.66 4.21 23.30
CA ALA A 25 26.56 5.04 23.65
C ALA A 25 25.48 4.77 22.58
N PHE A 26 24.48 3.97 22.94
CA PHE A 26 23.18 4.01 22.25
C PHE A 26 22.62 5.42 22.50
N GLY A 27 23.07 6.36 21.71
CA GLY A 27 22.39 7.62 21.54
C GLY A 27 21.05 7.28 20.93
N GLY A 28 20.01 7.24 21.74
CA GLY A 28 18.64 7.30 21.21
C GLY A 28 18.58 8.54 20.34
N THR A 29 18.50 8.35 19.03
CA THR A 29 18.12 9.42 18.14
C THR A 29 16.70 9.78 18.56
N ALA A 30 16.55 10.89 19.28
CA ALA A 30 15.28 11.55 19.37
C ALA A 30 14.75 11.65 17.93
N PRO A 31 13.46 11.34 17.67
CA PRO A 31 12.89 11.55 16.35
C PRO A 31 13.27 12.98 15.94
N ALA A 32 13.88 13.12 14.77
CA ALA A 32 14.17 14.43 14.21
C ALA A 32 12.87 15.21 14.30
N ALA A 33 12.88 16.36 14.96
CA ALA A 33 11.75 17.26 14.95
C ALA A 33 11.45 17.49 13.48
N ALA A 34 10.25 17.08 13.04
CA ALA A 34 9.83 17.26 11.67
C ALA A 34 10.08 18.73 11.30
N ASP A 35 10.67 18.96 10.15
CA ASP A 35 10.92 20.29 9.59
C ASP A 35 9.61 21.04 9.24
N GLY A 36 8.47 20.58 9.77
CA GLY A 36 7.12 21.03 9.51
C GLY A 36 6.49 20.40 8.27
N LYS A 37 7.22 19.53 7.57
CA LYS A 37 6.77 18.83 6.36
C LYS A 37 6.21 17.46 6.73
N MET A 38 5.07 17.11 6.12
CA MET A 38 4.43 15.80 6.25
C MET A 38 4.93 14.89 5.13
N HIS A 39 5.63 13.81 5.48
CA HIS A 39 6.16 12.86 4.51
C HIS A 39 5.24 11.63 4.41
N ILE A 40 4.72 11.36 3.22
CA ILE A 40 3.82 10.23 2.96
C ILE A 40 4.51 9.19 2.07
N ALA A 41 4.57 7.95 2.54
CA ALA A 41 5.04 6.79 1.79
C ALA A 41 3.83 6.10 1.13
N PHE A 42 3.72 6.21 -0.19
CA PHE A 42 2.67 5.53 -0.96
C PHE A 42 3.18 4.14 -1.39
N GLY A 43 2.44 3.08 -1.09
CA GLY A 43 2.86 1.69 -1.26
C GLY A 43 2.71 1.12 -2.68
N ASP A 44 2.49 1.95 -3.68
CA ASP A 44 2.47 1.59 -5.10
C ASP A 44 3.15 2.65 -5.96
N ILE A 45 3.27 2.41 -7.26
CA ILE A 45 3.74 3.38 -8.24
C ILE A 45 2.64 4.42 -8.53
N ALA A 46 3.04 5.61 -8.99
CA ALA A 46 2.09 6.65 -9.37
C ALA A 46 1.38 6.28 -10.68
N THR A 47 0.07 6.08 -10.63
CA THR A 47 -0.77 5.66 -11.76
C THR A 47 -2.07 6.45 -11.81
N VAL A 48 -2.96 6.13 -12.74
CA VAL A 48 -4.31 6.69 -12.83
C VAL A 48 -5.06 6.52 -11.50
N GLU A 49 -4.87 5.40 -10.82
CA GLU A 49 -5.51 5.07 -9.54
C GLU A 49 -5.18 6.06 -8.42
N SER A 50 -3.96 6.60 -8.39
CA SER A 50 -3.51 7.53 -7.34
C SER A 50 -3.94 9.00 -7.55
N LEU A 51 -4.60 9.35 -8.66
CA LEU A 51 -4.94 10.75 -8.96
C LEU A 51 -5.87 11.40 -7.93
N ASN A 52 -6.87 10.68 -7.40
CA ASN A 52 -7.74 11.18 -6.34
C ASN A 52 -6.95 11.59 -5.11
N PHE A 53 -6.00 10.75 -4.69
CA PHE A 53 -5.12 11.03 -3.57
C PHE A 53 -4.22 12.24 -3.85
N LEU A 54 -3.57 12.28 -5.02
CA LEU A 54 -2.72 13.41 -5.42
C LEU A 54 -3.49 14.73 -5.47
N ILE A 55 -4.75 14.73 -5.94
CA ILE A 55 -5.63 15.90 -5.92
C ILE A 55 -5.88 16.37 -4.48
N ALA A 56 -6.17 15.44 -3.56
CA ALA A 56 -6.37 15.77 -2.15
C ALA A 56 -5.09 16.33 -1.50
N ILE A 57 -3.92 15.83 -1.89
CA ILE A 57 -2.63 16.36 -1.45
C ILE A 57 -2.43 17.81 -1.91
N GLU A 58 -2.69 18.13 -3.19
CA GLU A 58 -2.56 19.50 -3.66
C GLU A 58 -3.53 20.45 -2.94
N ARG A 59 -4.77 20.03 -2.68
CA ARG A 59 -5.72 20.79 -1.87
C ARG A 59 -5.25 20.98 -0.43
N THR A 60 -4.61 19.99 0.14
CA THR A 60 -4.00 20.05 1.48
C THR A 60 -2.87 21.09 1.51
N LYS A 61 -2.03 21.15 0.47
CA LYS A 61 -0.99 22.17 0.29
C LYS A 61 -1.59 23.56 0.12
N GLU A 62 -2.68 23.72 -0.65
CA GLU A 62 -3.41 25.00 -0.79
C GLU A 62 -3.90 25.54 0.58
N ARG A 63 -4.07 24.67 1.59
CA ARG A 63 -4.44 25.05 2.96
C ARG A 63 -3.23 25.26 3.90
N GLY A 64 -2.01 25.30 3.36
CA GLY A 64 -0.80 25.65 4.10
C GLY A 64 -0.12 24.50 4.82
N VAL A 65 -0.48 23.25 4.53
CA VAL A 65 0.24 22.05 5.02
C VAL A 65 1.29 21.65 4.00
N ASP A 66 2.56 21.66 4.37
CA ASP A 66 3.63 21.14 3.49
C ASP A 66 3.60 19.62 3.47
N VAL A 67 3.36 19.03 2.30
CA VAL A 67 3.25 17.57 2.11
C VAL A 67 4.15 17.10 0.99
N GLU A 68 4.92 16.06 1.25
CA GLU A 68 5.68 15.35 0.25
C GLU A 68 5.21 13.90 0.15
N VAL A 69 5.00 13.41 -1.08
CA VAL A 69 4.63 12.01 -1.34
C VAL A 69 5.78 11.32 -2.04
N THR A 70 6.22 10.20 -1.48
CA THR A 70 7.20 9.30 -2.10
C THR A 70 6.50 8.00 -2.46
N PHE A 71 6.55 7.63 -3.75
CA PHE A 71 6.00 6.38 -4.25
C PHE A 71 7.03 5.26 -4.13
N PHE A 72 6.64 4.17 -3.48
CA PHE A 72 7.43 2.97 -3.33
C PHE A 72 6.89 1.87 -4.23
N LYS A 73 7.74 0.91 -4.59
CA LYS A 73 7.32 -0.21 -5.46
C LYS A 73 6.56 -1.31 -4.71
N SER A 74 6.35 -1.16 -3.39
CA SER A 74 5.63 -2.14 -2.61
C SER A 74 5.19 -1.59 -1.26
N GLU A 75 4.06 -2.09 -0.74
CA GLU A 75 3.49 -1.69 0.54
C GLU A 75 4.39 -2.04 1.73
N ASP A 76 5.10 -3.16 1.68
CA ASP A 76 6.01 -3.58 2.74
C ASP A 76 7.23 -2.64 2.86
N VAL A 77 7.75 -2.11 1.75
CA VAL A 77 8.83 -1.11 1.77
C VAL A 77 8.31 0.24 2.29
N ALA A 78 7.14 0.68 1.83
CA ALA A 78 6.51 1.89 2.35
C ALA A 78 6.25 1.78 3.86
N ALA A 79 5.77 0.63 4.33
CA ALA A 79 5.53 0.38 5.75
C ALA A 79 6.84 0.41 6.58
N GLN A 80 7.93 -0.13 6.04
CA GLN A 80 9.25 -0.03 6.68
C GLN A 80 9.72 1.42 6.79
N ALA A 81 9.48 2.26 5.77
CA ALA A 81 9.82 3.68 5.81
C ALA A 81 9.08 4.41 6.93
N VAL A 82 7.79 4.11 7.16
CA VAL A 82 7.01 4.68 8.26
C VAL A 82 7.49 4.20 9.62
N VAL A 83 7.71 2.90 9.79
CA VAL A 83 8.18 2.33 11.06
C VAL A 83 9.61 2.80 11.38
N GLY A 84 10.43 2.96 10.36
CA GLY A 84 11.80 3.47 10.46
C GLY A 84 11.91 4.99 10.64
N GLY A 85 10.79 5.73 10.63
CA GLY A 85 10.76 7.19 10.79
C GLY A 85 11.27 7.98 9.57
N GLN A 86 11.33 7.35 8.39
CA GLN A 86 11.66 7.99 7.12
C GLN A 86 10.42 8.62 6.46
N ALA A 87 9.24 8.19 6.84
CA ALA A 87 7.95 8.78 6.49
C ALA A 87 7.06 8.83 7.73
N ASP A 88 6.09 9.74 7.72
CA ASP A 88 5.16 9.99 8.82
C ASP A 88 3.87 9.19 8.65
N ILE A 89 3.40 9.13 7.42
CA ILE A 89 2.16 8.46 7.01
C ILE A 89 2.49 7.44 5.92
N GLY A 90 1.83 6.30 5.95
CA GLY A 90 1.87 5.30 4.89
C GLY A 90 0.51 5.10 4.24
N VAL A 91 0.51 4.62 3.00
CA VAL A 91 -0.65 4.15 2.27
C VAL A 91 -0.52 2.64 2.06
N GLY A 92 -1.56 1.90 2.42
CA GLY A 92 -1.63 0.44 2.34
C GLY A 92 -2.41 -0.16 3.51
N THR A 93 -2.31 -1.47 3.71
CA THR A 93 -3.05 -2.20 4.75
C THR A 93 -2.12 -3.00 5.69
N PRO A 94 -1.36 -2.34 6.59
CA PRO A 94 -0.28 -2.95 7.38
C PRO A 94 -0.77 -3.82 8.56
N TYR A 95 -1.86 -4.58 8.41
CA TYR A 95 -2.44 -5.38 9.49
C TYR A 95 -1.45 -6.36 10.14
N ALA A 96 -0.70 -7.09 9.31
CA ALA A 96 0.31 -8.02 9.81
C ALA A 96 1.44 -7.31 10.58
N LEU A 97 1.85 -6.13 10.12
CA LEU A 97 2.87 -5.31 10.79
C LEU A 97 2.39 -4.83 12.16
N ILE A 98 1.13 -4.37 12.24
CA ILE A 98 0.54 -3.92 13.51
C ILE A 98 0.43 -5.10 14.49
N GLN A 99 -0.12 -6.23 14.05
CA GLN A 99 -0.40 -7.32 14.96
C GLN A 99 0.84 -8.13 15.34
N LYS A 100 1.65 -8.55 14.35
CA LYS A 100 2.77 -9.50 14.56
C LYS A 100 4.05 -8.79 15.01
N VAL A 101 4.32 -7.61 14.46
CA VAL A 101 5.53 -6.84 14.80
C VAL A 101 5.28 -5.85 15.93
N LYS A 102 4.01 -5.59 16.28
CA LYS A 102 3.61 -4.60 17.29
C LYS A 102 4.08 -3.19 16.95
N ALA A 103 4.10 -2.86 15.65
CA ALA A 103 4.46 -1.53 15.20
C ALA A 103 3.52 -0.47 15.81
N PRO A 104 4.05 0.67 16.28
CA PRO A 104 3.28 1.73 16.92
C PRO A 104 2.55 2.59 15.88
N VAL A 105 1.87 1.96 14.93
CA VAL A 105 1.09 2.61 13.88
C VAL A 105 -0.37 2.25 13.98
N ARG A 106 -1.24 3.14 13.50
CA ARG A 106 -2.69 2.90 13.37
C ARG A 106 -3.18 3.38 12.02
N LEU A 107 -4.10 2.61 11.45
CA LEU A 107 -4.90 3.08 10.32
C LEU A 107 -5.87 4.15 10.82
N PHE A 108 -6.20 5.15 9.98
CA PHE A 108 -7.07 6.25 10.40
C PHE A 108 -8.02 6.78 9.31
N TYR A 109 -7.84 6.35 8.04
CA TYR A 109 -8.71 6.73 6.93
C TYR A 109 -8.72 5.63 5.87
N GLN A 110 -9.91 5.13 5.51
CA GLN A 110 -10.08 4.20 4.40
C GLN A 110 -10.13 4.98 3.08
N MET A 111 -9.18 4.73 2.21
CA MET A 111 -9.09 5.38 0.90
C MET A 111 -9.94 4.66 -0.14
N SER A 112 -9.85 3.34 -0.18
CA SER A 112 -10.55 2.52 -1.17
C SER A 112 -10.95 1.16 -0.61
N ALA A 113 -11.95 0.55 -1.25
CA ALA A 113 -12.33 -0.83 -1.05
C ALA A 113 -11.80 -1.70 -2.20
N LEU A 114 -11.44 -2.94 -1.91
CA LEU A 114 -10.93 -3.91 -2.90
C LEU A 114 -11.89 -4.10 -4.07
N ARG A 115 -11.44 -3.79 -5.28
CA ARG A 115 -12.18 -3.94 -6.54
C ARG A 115 -11.25 -4.46 -7.63
N PHE A 116 -10.75 -5.66 -7.44
CA PHE A 116 -9.82 -6.32 -8.35
C PHE A 116 -10.44 -7.51 -9.06
N PHE A 117 -9.84 -7.88 -10.16
CA PHE A 117 -10.29 -8.94 -11.06
C PHE A 117 -9.18 -9.97 -11.22
N PRO A 118 -9.31 -11.18 -10.62
CA PRO A 118 -8.45 -12.31 -10.95
C PRO A 118 -8.59 -12.66 -12.44
N ILE A 119 -7.49 -12.63 -13.18
CA ILE A 119 -7.48 -12.78 -14.63
C ILE A 119 -6.49 -13.85 -15.06
N VAL A 120 -6.91 -14.66 -16.04
CA VAL A 120 -6.11 -15.74 -16.61
C VAL A 120 -6.10 -15.68 -18.13
N ASN A 121 -5.00 -16.11 -18.74
CA ASN A 121 -4.92 -16.33 -20.18
C ASN A 121 -5.65 -17.63 -20.53
N THR A 122 -6.68 -17.57 -21.38
CA THR A 122 -7.58 -18.67 -21.76
C THR A 122 -6.89 -19.78 -22.54
N GLU A 123 -5.71 -19.53 -23.11
CA GLU A 123 -4.89 -20.56 -23.74
C GLU A 123 -4.37 -21.60 -22.71
N PHE A 124 -4.22 -21.20 -21.44
CA PHE A 124 -3.64 -22.02 -20.39
C PHE A 124 -4.66 -22.42 -19.33
N TYR A 125 -5.53 -21.49 -18.91
CA TYR A 125 -6.41 -21.67 -17.76
C TYR A 125 -7.83 -21.18 -18.05
N LYS A 126 -8.84 -21.86 -17.47
CA LYS A 126 -10.27 -21.56 -17.64
C LYS A 126 -11.05 -21.55 -16.32
N SER A 127 -10.41 -21.97 -15.25
CA SER A 127 -11.02 -22.07 -13.92
C SER A 127 -9.97 -21.91 -12.81
N TRP A 128 -10.45 -21.72 -11.59
CA TRP A 128 -9.58 -21.72 -10.42
C TRP A 128 -8.78 -23.02 -10.26
N LYS A 129 -9.37 -24.16 -10.60
CA LYS A 129 -8.72 -25.47 -10.49
C LYS A 129 -7.50 -25.62 -11.39
N ASP A 130 -7.47 -24.93 -12.53
CA ASP A 130 -6.34 -24.96 -13.45
C ASP A 130 -5.11 -24.23 -12.89
N LEU A 131 -5.30 -23.43 -11.83
CA LEU A 131 -4.22 -22.73 -11.15
C LEU A 131 -3.53 -23.57 -10.05
N ASP A 132 -3.99 -24.79 -9.80
CA ASP A 132 -3.31 -25.67 -8.85
C ASP A 132 -1.90 -26.02 -9.33
N GLY A 133 -0.90 -25.78 -8.48
CA GLY A 133 0.52 -25.94 -8.82
C GLY A 133 1.07 -24.89 -9.81
N GLN A 134 0.33 -23.84 -10.15
CA GLN A 134 0.76 -22.83 -11.11
C GLN A 134 1.27 -21.56 -10.42
N GLU A 135 2.04 -20.78 -11.17
CA GLU A 135 2.51 -19.48 -10.74
C GLU A 135 1.45 -18.39 -11.00
N ILE A 136 1.34 -17.44 -10.08
CA ILE A 136 0.53 -16.23 -10.23
C ILE A 136 1.35 -14.98 -9.95
N ALA A 137 0.90 -13.84 -10.47
CA ALA A 137 1.47 -12.53 -10.14
C ALA A 137 0.46 -11.67 -9.38
N VAL A 138 0.94 -11.01 -8.31
CA VAL A 138 0.18 -10.07 -7.48
C VAL A 138 1.00 -8.78 -7.29
N HIS A 139 0.44 -7.77 -6.63
CA HIS A 139 1.12 -6.48 -6.44
C HIS A 139 2.38 -6.61 -5.57
N SER A 140 2.22 -6.86 -4.29
CA SER A 140 3.33 -6.99 -3.34
C SER A 140 2.97 -7.92 -2.19
N ARG A 141 3.97 -8.25 -1.39
CA ARG A 141 3.76 -9.04 -0.17
C ARG A 141 2.91 -8.26 0.82
N GLY A 142 1.87 -8.90 1.34
CA GLY A 142 0.96 -8.28 2.30
C GLY A 142 -0.13 -7.41 1.68
N SER A 143 -0.14 -7.22 0.35
CA SER A 143 -1.15 -6.43 -0.35
C SER A 143 -2.53 -7.09 -0.38
N GLY A 144 -3.57 -6.29 -0.62
CA GLY A 144 -4.93 -6.76 -0.83
C GLY A 144 -5.04 -7.77 -1.99
N THR A 145 -4.27 -7.58 -3.07
CA THR A 145 -4.23 -8.52 -4.20
C THR A 145 -3.63 -9.87 -3.83
N GLU A 146 -2.59 -9.91 -3.01
CA GLU A 146 -2.07 -11.18 -2.47
C GLU A 146 -3.10 -11.86 -1.57
N ALA A 147 -3.77 -11.08 -0.72
CA ALA A 147 -4.80 -11.57 0.19
C ALA A 147 -5.96 -12.21 -0.59
N ILE A 148 -6.46 -11.55 -1.64
CA ILE A 148 -7.51 -12.08 -2.51
C ILE A 148 -7.09 -13.43 -3.12
N MET A 149 -5.91 -13.48 -3.73
CA MET A 149 -5.48 -14.69 -4.43
C MET A 149 -5.26 -15.85 -3.47
N LYS A 150 -4.72 -15.61 -2.27
CA LYS A 150 -4.61 -16.63 -1.20
C LYS A 150 -5.98 -17.11 -0.72
N LEU A 151 -6.92 -16.19 -0.50
CA LEU A 151 -8.29 -16.54 -0.11
C LEU A 151 -8.96 -17.40 -1.19
N MET A 152 -8.80 -17.03 -2.47
CA MET A 152 -9.37 -17.81 -3.57
C MET A 152 -8.71 -19.18 -3.71
N ALA A 153 -7.40 -19.29 -3.47
CA ALA A 153 -6.74 -20.60 -3.42
C ALA A 153 -7.33 -21.48 -2.33
N GLN A 154 -7.50 -20.95 -1.12
CA GLN A 154 -8.12 -21.66 -0.01
C GLN A 154 -9.56 -22.11 -0.32
N LYS A 155 -10.40 -21.20 -0.83
CA LYS A 155 -11.80 -21.50 -1.19
C LYS A 155 -11.93 -22.58 -2.26
N ASN A 156 -10.98 -22.65 -3.18
CA ASN A 156 -10.96 -23.62 -4.27
C ASN A 156 -10.14 -24.88 -3.97
N GLY A 157 -9.47 -24.97 -2.82
CA GLY A 157 -8.63 -26.10 -2.43
C GLY A 157 -7.47 -26.32 -3.41
N ILE A 158 -6.78 -25.24 -3.79
CA ILE A 158 -5.61 -25.22 -4.66
C ILE A 158 -4.41 -24.61 -3.94
N THR A 159 -3.21 -24.84 -4.47
CA THR A 159 -1.97 -24.25 -3.97
C THR A 159 -1.15 -23.73 -5.14
N TYR A 160 -0.72 -22.48 -5.09
CA TYR A 160 0.19 -21.94 -6.11
C TYR A 160 1.61 -22.45 -5.91
N SER A 161 2.31 -22.74 -7.00
CA SER A 161 3.74 -23.11 -6.96
C SER A 161 4.63 -21.93 -6.59
N ASN A 162 4.22 -20.73 -7.01
CA ASN A 162 4.91 -19.47 -6.73
C ASN A 162 3.95 -18.29 -6.78
N ILE A 163 4.27 -17.25 -6.01
CA ILE A 163 3.62 -15.94 -6.08
C ILE A 163 4.70 -14.92 -6.42
N SER A 164 4.63 -14.36 -7.63
CA SER A 164 5.50 -13.30 -8.10
C SER A 164 4.93 -11.94 -7.76
N TYR A 165 5.78 -11.00 -7.37
CA TYR A 165 5.40 -9.64 -6.99
C TYR A 165 5.71 -8.67 -8.11
N VAL A 166 4.66 -8.09 -8.71
CA VAL A 166 4.72 -7.18 -9.85
C VAL A 166 3.87 -5.94 -9.52
N PRO A 167 4.49 -4.85 -9.05
CA PRO A 167 3.78 -3.61 -8.70
C PRO A 167 3.09 -2.97 -9.92
N GLY A 168 1.97 -2.28 -9.66
CA GLY A 168 1.17 -1.62 -10.67
C GLY A 168 0.23 -2.57 -11.43
N SER A 169 -1.06 -2.24 -11.48
CA SER A 169 -2.06 -3.04 -12.20
C SER A 169 -1.79 -3.04 -13.71
N GLU A 170 -1.42 -1.89 -14.28
CA GLU A 170 -1.09 -1.73 -15.69
C GLU A 170 0.17 -2.53 -16.08
N VAL A 171 1.14 -2.63 -15.17
CA VAL A 171 2.36 -3.43 -15.38
C VAL A 171 2.00 -4.92 -15.42
N ARG A 172 1.13 -5.39 -14.52
CA ARG A 172 0.63 -6.77 -14.53
C ARG A 172 -0.17 -7.08 -15.78
N ALA A 173 -1.04 -6.14 -16.22
CA ALA A 173 -1.78 -6.28 -17.48
C ALA A 173 -0.83 -6.34 -18.69
N GLY A 174 0.21 -5.50 -18.72
CA GLY A 174 1.26 -5.56 -19.72
C GLY A 174 2.02 -6.90 -19.75
N ALA A 175 2.34 -7.45 -18.58
CA ALA A 175 3.00 -8.75 -18.45
C ALA A 175 2.11 -9.92 -18.95
N LEU A 176 0.79 -9.84 -18.71
CA LEU A 176 -0.20 -10.78 -19.27
C LEU A 176 -0.25 -10.71 -20.80
N LEU A 177 -0.29 -9.49 -21.38
CA LEU A 177 -0.30 -9.29 -22.84
C LEU A 177 0.95 -9.85 -23.50
N GLN A 178 2.11 -9.68 -22.88
CA GLN A 178 3.40 -10.16 -23.37
C GLN A 178 3.60 -11.68 -23.14
N GLY A 179 2.71 -12.34 -22.35
CA GLY A 179 2.84 -13.75 -22.01
C GLY A 179 3.90 -14.07 -20.95
N ASN A 180 4.49 -13.05 -20.32
CA ASN A 180 5.45 -13.21 -19.22
C ASN A 180 4.77 -13.74 -17.95
N VAL A 181 3.48 -13.44 -17.80
CA VAL A 181 2.59 -13.94 -16.75
C VAL A 181 1.36 -14.54 -17.41
N LYS A 182 0.84 -15.64 -16.87
CA LYS A 182 -0.34 -16.36 -17.42
C LYS A 182 -1.59 -16.19 -16.54
N ALA A 183 -1.38 -15.89 -15.27
CA ALA A 183 -2.43 -15.65 -14.29
C ALA A 183 -2.02 -14.49 -13.37
N SER A 184 -2.93 -13.56 -13.13
CA SER A 184 -2.70 -12.39 -12.28
C SER A 184 -4.00 -11.85 -11.71
N ILE A 185 -3.93 -10.71 -11.06
CA ILE A 185 -5.06 -9.94 -10.57
C ILE A 185 -4.81 -8.47 -10.89
N VAL A 186 -5.80 -7.82 -11.49
CA VAL A 186 -5.71 -6.43 -11.97
C VAL A 186 -6.95 -5.64 -11.55
N ASP A 187 -6.86 -4.32 -11.57
CA ASP A 187 -7.97 -3.40 -11.40
C ASP A 187 -8.83 -3.25 -12.67
N SER A 188 -9.77 -2.31 -12.68
CA SER A 188 -10.62 -2.04 -13.85
C SER A 188 -9.83 -1.52 -15.05
N THR A 189 -8.79 -0.69 -14.85
CA THR A 189 -7.93 -0.17 -15.92
C THR A 189 -7.17 -1.30 -16.59
N GLY A 190 -6.52 -2.16 -15.79
CA GLY A 190 -5.81 -3.33 -16.31
C GLY A 190 -6.74 -4.29 -17.05
N LYS A 191 -7.94 -4.54 -16.52
CA LYS A 191 -8.95 -5.36 -17.17
C LYS A 191 -9.37 -4.77 -18.52
N ASN A 192 -9.70 -3.48 -18.59
CA ASN A 192 -10.09 -2.80 -19.80
C ASN A 192 -8.99 -2.80 -20.85
N MET A 193 -7.74 -2.59 -20.43
CA MET A 193 -6.56 -2.68 -21.29
C MET A 193 -6.43 -4.07 -21.93
N LEU A 194 -6.62 -5.15 -21.17
CA LEU A 194 -6.56 -6.52 -21.66
C LEU A 194 -7.67 -6.79 -22.68
N GLU A 195 -8.89 -6.37 -22.40
CA GLU A 195 -10.01 -6.55 -23.31
C GLU A 195 -9.83 -5.76 -24.61
N ALA A 196 -9.36 -4.52 -24.53
CA ALA A 196 -9.14 -3.68 -25.70
C ALA A 196 -8.00 -4.18 -26.60
N LYS A 197 -6.88 -4.65 -26.01
CA LYS A 197 -5.68 -5.05 -26.76
C LYS A 197 -5.71 -6.52 -27.22
N ALA A 198 -6.46 -7.38 -26.54
CA ALA A 198 -6.55 -8.82 -26.88
C ALA A 198 -7.95 -9.39 -26.54
N PRO A 199 -9.00 -8.99 -27.27
CA PRO A 199 -10.37 -9.41 -27.00
C PRO A 199 -10.51 -10.93 -26.95
N GLY A 200 -11.15 -11.43 -25.88
CA GLY A 200 -11.40 -12.86 -25.70
C GLY A 200 -10.20 -13.73 -25.30
N LYS A 201 -8.99 -13.15 -25.24
CA LYS A 201 -7.79 -13.88 -24.83
C LYS A 201 -7.71 -14.09 -23.31
N PHE A 202 -8.36 -13.25 -22.55
CA PHE A 202 -8.30 -13.27 -21.09
C PHE A 202 -9.69 -13.51 -20.49
N LEU A 203 -9.72 -14.22 -19.37
CA LEU A 203 -10.94 -14.56 -18.62
C LEU A 203 -10.80 -14.05 -17.18
N VAL A 204 -11.80 -13.31 -16.72
CA VAL A 204 -11.96 -12.99 -15.31
C VAL A 204 -12.50 -14.22 -14.59
N LEU A 205 -11.78 -14.73 -13.60
CA LEU A 205 -12.27 -15.83 -12.78
C LEU A 205 -13.32 -15.32 -11.78
N PRO A 206 -14.38 -16.11 -11.52
CA PRO A 206 -15.43 -15.69 -10.59
C PRO A 206 -14.89 -15.52 -9.17
N MET A 207 -15.27 -14.40 -8.55
CA MET A 207 -14.91 -14.06 -7.19
C MET A 207 -16.13 -13.47 -6.49
N GLU A 208 -16.48 -14.01 -5.33
CA GLU A 208 -17.60 -13.54 -4.52
C GLU A 208 -17.18 -13.30 -3.07
N GLY A 209 -17.87 -12.37 -2.42
CA GLY A 209 -17.75 -12.16 -0.98
C GLY A 209 -16.41 -11.55 -0.53
N VAL A 210 -15.78 -10.76 -1.40
CA VAL A 210 -14.65 -9.93 -1.03
C VAL A 210 -15.14 -8.49 -0.85
N ASN A 211 -15.17 -8.04 0.38
CA ASN A 211 -15.43 -6.65 0.74
C ASN A 211 -14.47 -6.29 1.87
N ALA A 212 -13.40 -5.60 1.54
CA ALA A 212 -12.40 -5.16 2.50
C ALA A 212 -11.72 -3.88 2.00
N THR A 213 -11.00 -3.23 2.89
CA THR A 213 -10.16 -2.08 2.57
C THR A 213 -9.04 -2.52 1.62
N ASP A 214 -8.86 -1.79 0.53
CA ASP A 214 -7.73 -1.93 -0.36
C ASP A 214 -6.57 -1.07 0.13
N GLU A 215 -6.81 0.24 0.17
CA GLU A 215 -5.86 1.21 0.68
C GLU A 215 -6.45 1.98 1.86
N ALA A 216 -5.60 2.21 2.85
CA ALA A 216 -5.90 3.09 3.97
C ALA A 216 -4.66 3.94 4.31
N LEU A 217 -4.88 5.09 4.91
CA LEU A 217 -3.82 5.85 5.55
C LEU A 217 -3.55 5.28 6.94
N TYR A 218 -2.28 5.10 7.25
CA TYR A 218 -1.81 4.74 8.58
C TYR A 218 -0.61 5.60 8.97
N ALA A 219 -0.41 5.81 10.24
CA ALA A 219 0.70 6.62 10.74
C ALA A 219 1.13 6.17 12.14
N ASN A 220 2.34 6.59 12.54
CA ASN A 220 2.79 6.47 13.91
C ASN A 220 1.85 7.23 14.85
N THR A 221 1.47 6.60 15.97
CA THR A 221 0.51 7.17 16.93
C THR A 221 0.98 8.48 17.56
N GLU A 222 2.29 8.64 17.77
CA GLU A 222 2.86 9.89 18.30
C GLU A 222 2.81 11.02 17.25
N PHE A 223 3.04 10.69 15.97
CA PHE A 223 2.88 11.64 14.87
C PHE A 223 1.44 12.13 14.77
N LEU A 224 0.45 11.22 14.83
CA LEU A 224 -0.97 11.58 14.78
C LEU A 224 -1.37 12.56 15.89
N LYS A 225 -0.77 12.44 17.09
CA LYS A 225 -1.00 13.36 18.20
C LYS A 225 -0.28 14.68 17.98
N ALA A 226 1.00 14.64 17.61
CA ALA A 226 1.83 15.83 17.47
C ALA A 226 1.40 16.73 16.31
N GLN A 227 0.93 16.14 15.21
CA GLN A 227 0.54 16.83 13.98
C GLN A 227 -0.98 16.79 13.74
N ALA A 228 -1.79 16.60 14.78
CA ALA A 228 -3.24 16.48 14.66
C ALA A 228 -3.89 17.56 13.78
N PRO A 229 -3.57 18.86 13.87
CA PRO A 229 -4.18 19.88 13.01
C PRO A 229 -3.87 19.68 11.52
N ALA A 230 -2.66 19.28 11.17
CA ALA A 230 -2.26 19.04 9.77
C ALA A 230 -2.92 17.77 9.23
N VAL A 231 -2.98 16.70 10.03
CA VAL A 231 -3.66 15.43 9.70
C VAL A 231 -5.17 15.67 9.52
N GLU A 232 -5.82 16.50 10.36
CA GLU A 232 -7.22 16.87 10.20
C GLU A 232 -7.47 17.57 8.87
N ILE A 233 -6.61 18.51 8.46
CA ILE A 233 -6.70 19.17 7.15
C ILE A 233 -6.59 18.17 6.01
N LEU A 234 -5.64 17.25 6.07
CA LEU A 234 -5.49 16.18 5.07
C LEU A 234 -6.78 15.35 4.97
N VAL A 235 -7.32 14.88 6.10
CA VAL A 235 -8.55 14.05 6.11
C VAL A 235 -9.77 14.83 5.61
N GLU A 236 -9.88 16.12 5.92
CA GLU A 236 -10.94 16.98 5.37
C GLU A 236 -10.86 17.06 3.84
N GLU A 237 -9.68 17.26 3.27
CA GLU A 237 -9.50 17.36 1.81
C GLU A 237 -9.68 16.00 1.11
N LEU A 238 -9.29 14.89 1.75
CA LEU A 238 -9.62 13.54 1.28
C LEU A 238 -11.14 13.35 1.21
N LEU A 239 -11.88 13.61 2.30
CA LEU A 239 -13.34 13.48 2.33
C LEU A 239 -14.02 14.31 1.24
N LYS A 240 -13.63 15.59 1.09
CA LYS A 240 -14.18 16.48 0.07
C LYS A 240 -13.89 15.97 -1.34
N THR A 241 -12.67 15.53 -1.59
CA THR A 241 -12.24 15.01 -2.90
C THR A 241 -12.99 13.74 -3.26
N TRP A 242 -13.11 12.77 -2.33
CA TRP A 242 -13.87 11.54 -2.54
C TRP A 242 -15.35 11.81 -2.83
N ARG A 243 -15.97 12.73 -2.09
CA ARG A 243 -17.37 13.11 -2.31
C ARG A 243 -17.59 13.79 -3.66
N GLU A 244 -16.68 14.68 -4.06
CA GLU A 244 -16.74 15.35 -5.35
C GLU A 244 -16.60 14.34 -6.51
N ILE A 245 -15.66 13.39 -6.41
CA ILE A 245 -15.45 12.34 -7.40
C ILE A 245 -16.66 11.40 -7.45
N ASN A 246 -17.21 10.99 -6.30
CA ASN A 246 -18.41 10.17 -6.24
C ASN A 246 -19.63 10.86 -6.88
N ALA A 247 -19.73 12.18 -6.77
CA ALA A 247 -20.79 12.97 -7.41
C ALA A 247 -20.53 13.20 -8.91
N ASN A 248 -19.27 13.36 -9.31
CA ASN A 248 -18.86 13.59 -10.70
C ASN A 248 -17.46 13.02 -10.98
N PRO A 249 -17.34 11.76 -11.38
CA PRO A 249 -16.02 11.15 -11.61
C PRO A 249 -15.20 11.83 -12.72
N LYS A 250 -15.84 12.54 -13.64
CA LYS A 250 -15.15 13.25 -14.74
C LYS A 250 -14.30 14.42 -14.27
N VAL A 251 -14.58 14.95 -13.06
CA VAL A 251 -13.82 16.07 -12.49
C VAL A 251 -12.33 15.74 -12.32
N VAL A 252 -11.98 14.46 -12.19
CA VAL A 252 -10.59 14.03 -12.01
C VAL A 252 -9.72 14.44 -13.20
N ALA A 253 -10.24 14.33 -14.43
CA ALA A 253 -9.48 14.75 -15.63
C ALA A 253 -9.17 16.26 -15.65
N ASP A 254 -10.11 17.09 -15.19
CA ASP A 254 -9.92 18.54 -15.11
C ASP A 254 -8.98 18.91 -13.96
N LEU A 255 -9.14 18.28 -12.79
CA LEU A 255 -8.27 18.52 -11.64
C LEU A 255 -6.84 18.02 -11.88
N ARG A 256 -6.67 16.89 -12.59
CA ARG A 256 -5.36 16.42 -13.04
C ARG A 256 -4.63 17.49 -13.83
N LYS A 257 -5.32 18.12 -14.80
CA LYS A 257 -4.76 19.21 -15.61
C LYS A 257 -4.49 20.45 -14.78
N LYS A 258 -5.44 20.84 -13.92
CA LYS A 258 -5.29 22.03 -13.04
C LYS A 258 -4.01 21.95 -12.21
N TYR A 259 -3.74 20.79 -11.63
CA TYR A 259 -2.61 20.57 -10.74
C TYR A 259 -1.37 20.00 -11.44
N ASN A 260 -1.42 19.79 -12.76
CA ASN A 260 -0.34 19.21 -13.57
C ASN A 260 0.16 17.85 -13.03
N LEU A 261 -0.78 16.98 -12.60
CA LEU A 261 -0.48 15.68 -12.01
C LEU A 261 -0.20 14.65 -13.10
N LEU A 262 0.81 13.81 -12.88
CA LEU A 262 1.22 12.74 -13.81
C LEU A 262 1.30 13.27 -15.26
N SER A 263 2.07 14.34 -15.47
CA SER A 263 2.21 15.02 -16.77
C SER A 263 2.81 14.15 -17.86
N ASP A 264 3.52 13.09 -17.46
CA ASP A 264 4.19 12.09 -18.31
C ASP A 264 3.38 10.79 -18.48
N LEU A 265 2.09 10.79 -18.05
CA LEU A 265 1.23 9.64 -18.23
C LEU A 265 1.10 9.27 -19.72
N PRO A 266 1.35 8.01 -20.11
CA PRO A 266 1.23 7.57 -21.48
C PRO A 266 -0.16 7.86 -22.07
N PRO A 267 -0.27 8.23 -23.36
CA PRO A 267 -1.55 8.59 -23.98
C PRO A 267 -2.65 7.53 -23.85
N GLU A 268 -2.29 6.24 -23.86
CA GLU A 268 -3.21 5.13 -23.65
C GLU A 268 -3.79 5.10 -22.23
N LEU A 269 -3.02 5.52 -21.23
CA LEU A 269 -3.48 5.63 -19.84
C LEU A 269 -4.18 6.96 -19.58
N GLU A 270 -3.88 8.00 -20.31
CA GLU A 270 -4.62 9.27 -20.25
C GLU A 270 -6.09 9.08 -20.63
N GLY A 271 -6.38 8.24 -21.63
CA GLY A 271 -7.74 7.85 -22.01
C GLY A 271 -8.48 7.05 -20.95
N GLU A 272 -7.78 6.38 -20.04
CA GLU A 272 -8.36 5.56 -18.97
C GLU A 272 -8.74 6.37 -17.71
N VAL A 273 -8.31 7.63 -17.58
CA VAL A 273 -8.58 8.43 -16.37
C VAL A 273 -10.07 8.50 -16.05
N VAL A 274 -10.91 8.91 -17.00
CA VAL A 274 -12.37 9.00 -16.76
C VAL A 274 -13.01 7.62 -16.62
N PRO A 275 -12.78 6.64 -17.50
CA PRO A 275 -13.33 5.29 -17.35
C PRO A 275 -13.00 4.63 -16.02
N TYR A 276 -11.76 4.79 -15.52
CA TYR A 276 -11.37 4.24 -14.22
C TYR A 276 -12.24 4.79 -13.09
N TYR A 277 -12.37 6.12 -12.99
CA TYR A 277 -13.13 6.76 -11.93
C TYR A 277 -14.64 6.53 -12.05
N GLU A 278 -15.20 6.47 -13.26
CA GLU A 278 -16.57 6.04 -13.49
C GLU A 278 -16.82 4.61 -12.99
N GLY A 279 -15.90 3.68 -13.29
CA GLY A 279 -15.94 2.30 -12.80
C GLY A 279 -15.80 2.17 -11.29
N ALA A 280 -14.87 2.91 -10.70
CA ALA A 280 -14.64 2.92 -9.26
C ALA A 280 -15.86 3.45 -8.49
N VAL A 281 -16.49 4.53 -8.98
CA VAL A 281 -17.73 5.08 -8.40
C VAL A 281 -18.89 4.09 -8.55
N ALA A 282 -19.06 3.49 -9.72
CA ALA A 282 -20.13 2.50 -9.97
C ALA A 282 -20.02 1.28 -9.06
N THR A 283 -18.80 0.88 -8.70
CA THR A 283 -18.53 -0.25 -7.80
C THR A 283 -18.41 0.15 -6.33
N LYS A 284 -18.61 1.44 -6.00
CA LYS A 284 -18.46 1.97 -4.65
C LYS A 284 -17.07 1.70 -4.05
N ALA A 285 -16.02 1.88 -4.87
CA ALA A 285 -14.65 1.71 -4.41
C ALA A 285 -14.21 2.81 -3.45
N PHE A 286 -14.81 4.01 -3.54
CA PHE A 286 -14.44 5.18 -2.75
C PHE A 286 -15.45 5.47 -1.64
N PRO A 287 -15.14 5.15 -0.35
CA PRO A 287 -16.03 5.45 0.76
C PRO A 287 -16.14 6.96 0.97
N SER A 288 -17.35 7.51 0.96
CA SER A 288 -17.62 8.95 1.11
C SER A 288 -17.48 9.45 2.55
N ASP A 289 -17.39 8.51 3.49
CA ASP A 289 -17.27 8.75 4.94
C ASP A 289 -15.85 8.41 5.49
N GLY A 290 -14.91 7.97 4.63
CA GLY A 290 -13.56 7.58 5.06
C GLY A 290 -13.49 6.25 5.81
N GLY A 291 -14.54 5.44 5.75
CA GLY A 291 -14.67 4.17 6.43
C GLY A 291 -15.23 4.29 7.84
N GLY A 292 -15.18 3.21 8.59
CA GLY A 292 -15.69 3.16 9.96
C GLY A 292 -15.58 1.75 10.54
N GLU A 293 -16.14 1.53 11.74
CA GLU A 293 -16.04 0.24 12.43
C GLU A 293 -16.60 -0.93 11.62
N ALA A 294 -17.62 -0.70 10.79
CA ALA A 294 -18.18 -1.76 9.96
C ALA A 294 -17.16 -2.24 8.91
N ALA A 295 -16.47 -1.31 8.23
CA ALA A 295 -15.42 -1.63 7.27
C ALA A 295 -14.26 -2.38 7.95
N VAL A 296 -13.86 -1.98 9.17
CA VAL A 296 -12.80 -2.67 9.92
C VAL A 296 -13.19 -4.09 10.32
N LYS A 297 -14.44 -4.33 10.63
CA LYS A 297 -14.93 -5.70 10.91
C LYS A 297 -14.91 -6.58 9.64
N ASP A 298 -15.26 -6.02 8.50
CA ASP A 298 -15.12 -6.69 7.21
C ASP A 298 -13.64 -7.01 6.92
N ASP A 299 -12.73 -6.05 7.20
CA ASP A 299 -11.29 -6.25 7.09
C ASP A 299 -10.78 -7.40 7.97
N PHE A 300 -11.19 -7.45 9.23
CA PHE A 300 -10.78 -8.53 10.13
C PHE A 300 -11.21 -9.90 9.59
N GLY A 301 -12.44 -10.00 9.08
CA GLY A 301 -12.93 -11.21 8.46
C GLY A 301 -12.10 -11.62 7.25
N PHE A 302 -11.84 -10.68 6.35
CA PHE A 302 -11.10 -10.91 5.12
C PHE A 302 -9.61 -11.22 5.38
N TYR A 303 -8.91 -10.36 6.11
CA TYR A 303 -7.46 -10.48 6.32
C TYR A 303 -7.08 -11.64 7.25
N ALA A 304 -7.98 -12.07 8.15
CA ALA A 304 -7.79 -13.30 8.91
C ALA A 304 -7.88 -14.54 8.01
N LEU A 305 -8.89 -14.62 7.13
CA LEU A 305 -9.01 -15.70 6.14
C LEU A 305 -7.81 -15.72 5.17
N ALA A 306 -7.30 -14.55 4.82
CA ALA A 306 -6.10 -14.43 3.98
C ALA A 306 -4.78 -14.72 4.72
N GLY A 307 -4.83 -14.98 6.04
CA GLY A 307 -3.65 -15.31 6.87
C GLY A 307 -2.76 -14.11 7.22
N GLN A 308 -3.25 -12.89 7.07
CA GLN A 308 -2.52 -11.68 7.43
C GLN A 308 -2.77 -11.26 8.88
N ILE A 309 -3.94 -11.57 9.43
CA ILE A 309 -4.30 -11.38 10.84
C ILE A 309 -4.47 -12.75 11.49
N GLU A 310 -4.04 -12.88 12.75
CA GLU A 310 -4.20 -14.08 13.56
C GLU A 310 -5.30 -13.90 14.60
N GLY A 311 -6.01 -14.99 14.93
CA GLY A 311 -7.07 -15.03 15.91
C GLY A 311 -8.47 -15.02 15.30
N ASP A 312 -9.48 -15.13 16.18
CA ASP A 312 -10.89 -15.04 15.78
C ASP A 312 -11.23 -13.58 15.46
N PRO A 313 -11.67 -13.25 14.22
CA PRO A 313 -12.06 -11.91 13.82
C PRO A 313 -13.03 -11.23 14.78
N ALA A 314 -13.97 -11.99 15.37
CA ALA A 314 -14.95 -11.46 16.31
C ALA A 314 -14.36 -11.02 17.66
N SER A 315 -13.16 -11.51 18.01
CA SER A 315 -12.45 -11.17 19.24
C SER A 315 -11.45 -10.02 19.10
N LEU A 316 -11.16 -9.59 17.86
CA LEU A 316 -10.21 -8.52 17.59
C LEU A 316 -10.81 -7.16 17.99
N LYS A 317 -9.98 -6.33 18.57
CA LYS A 317 -10.36 -4.97 18.97
C LYS A 317 -9.97 -3.98 17.89
N VAL A 318 -10.93 -3.14 17.50
CA VAL A 318 -10.72 -2.13 16.46
C VAL A 318 -9.60 -1.17 16.83
N GLU A 319 -9.56 -0.74 18.09
CA GLU A 319 -8.56 0.20 18.62
C GLU A 319 -7.12 -0.32 18.61
N ASP A 320 -6.93 -1.63 18.48
CA ASP A 320 -5.59 -2.21 18.31
C ASP A 320 -5.01 -1.96 16.92
N PHE A 321 -5.85 -1.64 15.94
CA PHE A 321 -5.49 -1.47 14.54
C PHE A 321 -5.83 -0.07 13.99
N TRP A 322 -6.93 0.52 14.43
CA TRP A 322 -7.46 1.76 13.91
C TRP A 322 -7.59 2.83 14.99
N THR A 323 -7.49 4.09 14.57
CA THR A 323 -7.92 5.25 15.33
C THR A 323 -8.81 6.12 14.46
N PHE A 324 -10.00 6.46 14.92
CA PHE A 324 -10.96 7.27 14.16
C PHE A 324 -10.95 8.74 14.56
N GLU A 325 -10.10 9.15 15.49
CA GLU A 325 -10.09 10.53 15.99
C GLU A 325 -9.88 11.57 14.86
N PRO A 326 -8.90 11.42 13.94
CA PRO A 326 -8.75 12.35 12.83
C PRO A 326 -9.97 12.40 11.91
N LEU A 327 -10.54 11.22 11.60
CA LEU A 327 -11.72 11.10 10.76
C LEU A 327 -12.96 11.74 11.41
N GLN A 328 -13.22 11.46 12.68
CA GLN A 328 -14.36 12.02 13.41
C GLN A 328 -14.29 13.55 13.48
N LYS A 329 -13.12 14.12 13.72
CA LYS A 329 -12.92 15.57 13.73
C LYS A 329 -13.15 16.20 12.36
N ALA A 330 -12.65 15.57 11.30
CA ALA A 330 -12.88 16.03 9.94
C ALA A 330 -14.37 15.94 9.57
N LEU A 331 -15.06 14.83 9.87
CA LEU A 331 -16.50 14.66 9.64
C LEU A 331 -17.35 15.69 10.40
N ALA A 332 -16.95 16.06 11.61
CA ALA A 332 -17.62 17.11 12.36
C ALA A 332 -17.56 18.48 11.65
N LYS A 333 -16.52 18.74 10.85
CA LYS A 333 -16.35 19.99 10.09
C LYS A 333 -17.00 19.95 8.70
N VAL A 334 -16.85 18.84 7.97
CA VAL A 334 -17.36 18.72 6.59
C VAL A 334 -18.77 18.12 6.51
N GLY A 335 -19.33 17.70 7.63
CA GLY A 335 -20.62 17.02 7.75
C GLY A 335 -20.49 15.49 7.52
N ALA A 336 -21.31 14.73 8.22
CA ALA A 336 -21.57 13.33 7.87
C ALA A 336 -22.50 13.30 6.63
N GLN A 337 -22.24 12.37 5.69
CA GLN A 337 -23.17 12.09 4.57
C GLN A 337 -24.07 10.93 4.93
#